data_9a2b82ee0649cb4b242dfd411bb93c94
#
_entry.id   9a2b82ee0649cb4b242dfd411bb93c94
#
_cell.length_a   1.000
_cell.length_b   1.000
_cell.length_c   1.000
_cell.angle_alpha   90.00
_cell.angle_beta   90.00
_cell.angle_gamma   90.00
#
_symmetry.space_group_name_H-M   'P 1'
#
loop_
_entity.id
_entity.type
_entity.pdbx_description
1 polymer ?
#
loop_
_entity_poly.entity_id
_entity_poly.type
_entity_poly.pdbx_seq_one_letter_code
_entity_poly.pdbx_strand_id
1 'polypeptide(L)'
;MKNIVATILCVFAILTGFAQQQLPAEASQTIATFFPQSQISSVSQYDASAGEFAYRADLDSDIILYFDANGRWMQVESFSSDISQFLPAEVKTSIEQQGCRPQNVVNIHRVADGTLVIIYNDGLAHRFETNGNFMGKVSR
;
A
#
# COMPACT_ATOMS: atom_id res chain seq x y z
N MET A 1 25.92 22.01 -51.47
CA MET A 1 25.64 20.75 -50.73
C MET A 1 25.96 20.99 -49.28
N LYS A 2 24.95 21.14 -48.50
CA LYS A 2 25.12 21.37 -47.08
C LYS A 2 24.73 20.12 -46.35
N ASN A 3 25.71 19.42 -45.82
CA ASN A 3 25.47 18.32 -44.93
C ASN A 3 24.94 18.86 -43.63
N ILE A 4 23.68 18.74 -43.43
CA ILE A 4 23.05 18.96 -42.14
C ILE A 4 23.39 17.74 -41.30
N VAL A 5 24.44 17.84 -40.53
CA VAL A 5 24.68 16.90 -39.45
C VAL A 5 23.64 17.22 -38.41
N ALA A 6 22.56 16.45 -38.40
CA ALA A 6 21.63 16.44 -37.30
C ALA A 6 22.36 15.83 -36.12
N THR A 7 22.93 16.68 -35.30
CA THR A 7 23.41 16.27 -33.97
C THR A 7 22.20 15.91 -33.18
N ILE A 8 21.85 14.63 -33.16
CA ILE A 8 20.93 14.09 -32.21
C ILE A 8 21.63 14.22 -30.88
N LEU A 9 21.26 15.26 -30.16
CA LEU A 9 21.60 15.39 -28.76
C LEU A 9 20.79 14.34 -28.02
N CYS A 10 21.33 13.13 -27.92
CA CYS A 10 20.87 12.18 -26.95
C CYS A 10 21.12 12.81 -25.57
N VAL A 11 20.13 13.49 -25.06
CA VAL A 11 20.09 13.82 -23.66
C VAL A 11 19.96 12.48 -22.94
N PHE A 12 21.10 11.86 -22.69
CA PHE A 12 21.17 10.89 -21.63
C PHE A 12 20.83 11.67 -20.36
N ALA A 13 19.57 11.64 -19.96
CA ALA A 13 19.24 11.86 -18.60
C ALA A 13 20.06 10.81 -17.83
N ILE A 14 21.22 11.21 -17.37
CA ILE A 14 21.93 10.45 -16.36
C ILE A 14 21.00 10.51 -15.16
N LEU A 15 20.10 9.55 -15.11
CA LEU A 15 19.52 9.15 -13.86
C LEU A 15 20.69 8.66 -13.02
N THR A 16 21.33 9.58 -12.31
CA THR A 16 22.12 9.24 -11.15
C THR A 16 21.14 8.64 -10.16
N GLY A 17 20.69 7.42 -10.50
CA GLY A 17 19.87 6.64 -9.63
C GLY A 17 20.73 6.28 -8.44
N PHE A 18 20.48 6.91 -7.29
CA PHE A 18 20.46 6.05 -6.13
C PHE A 18 19.65 4.83 -6.58
N ALA A 19 20.22 3.62 -6.41
CA ALA A 19 19.50 2.40 -6.70
C ALA A 19 18.25 2.40 -5.81
N GLN A 20 17.19 3.06 -6.27
CA GLN A 20 15.87 2.93 -5.68
C GLN A 20 15.54 1.47 -5.86
N GLN A 21 15.44 0.75 -4.76
CA GLN A 21 14.97 -0.60 -4.78
C GLN A 21 13.62 -0.57 -5.45
N GLN A 22 13.55 -1.19 -6.60
CA GLN A 22 12.39 -1.10 -7.45
C GLN A 22 11.31 -2.03 -6.88
N LEU A 23 10.14 -1.46 -6.62
CA LEU A 23 8.97 -2.25 -6.28
C LEU A 23 8.57 -3.15 -7.45
N PRO A 24 8.05 -4.35 -7.18
CA PRO A 24 7.38 -5.14 -8.19
C PRO A 24 6.27 -4.33 -8.89
N ALA A 25 6.02 -4.60 -10.17
CA ALA A 25 5.05 -3.86 -10.97
C ALA A 25 3.64 -3.85 -10.35
N GLU A 26 3.21 -4.96 -9.76
CA GLU A 26 1.92 -5.07 -9.07
C GLU A 26 1.83 -4.11 -7.87
N ALA A 27 2.90 -3.99 -7.10
CA ALA A 27 2.96 -3.06 -5.96
C ALA A 27 2.87 -1.60 -6.43
N SER A 28 3.62 -1.23 -7.45
CA SER A 28 3.57 0.12 -8.03
C SER A 28 2.19 0.45 -8.59
N GLN A 29 1.53 -0.49 -9.22
CA GLN A 29 0.17 -0.34 -9.74
C GLN A 29 -0.85 -0.17 -8.63
N THR A 30 -0.72 -0.90 -7.53
CA THR A 30 -1.57 -0.76 -6.35
C THR A 30 -1.48 0.66 -5.78
N ILE A 31 -0.29 1.19 -5.61
CA ILE A 31 -0.08 2.56 -5.13
C ILE A 31 -0.71 3.58 -6.09
N ALA A 32 -0.46 3.44 -7.38
CA ALA A 32 -1.01 4.36 -8.39
C ALA A 32 -2.54 4.32 -8.45
N THR A 33 -3.15 3.18 -8.20
CA THR A 33 -4.61 3.00 -8.22
C THR A 33 -5.28 3.61 -6.99
N PHE A 34 -4.75 3.36 -5.80
CA PHE A 34 -5.39 3.78 -4.54
C PHE A 34 -4.90 5.11 -4.01
N PHE A 35 -3.68 5.50 -4.33
CA PHE A 35 -3.06 6.75 -3.87
C PHE A 35 -2.44 7.54 -5.02
N PRO A 36 -3.24 7.90 -6.05
CA PRO A 36 -2.73 8.53 -7.28
C PRO A 36 -2.12 9.91 -7.05
N GLN A 37 -2.45 10.57 -5.95
CA GLN A 37 -1.93 11.90 -5.59
C GLN A 37 -0.67 11.83 -4.72
N SER A 38 -0.31 10.64 -4.24
CA SER A 38 0.85 10.44 -3.39
C SER A 38 2.08 10.03 -4.21
N GLN A 39 3.25 10.45 -3.76
CA GLN A 39 4.53 10.03 -4.32
C GLN A 39 5.24 9.09 -3.34
N ILE A 40 6.00 8.16 -3.88
CA ILE A 40 6.82 7.27 -3.09
C ILE A 40 8.04 8.04 -2.60
N SER A 41 8.18 8.20 -1.29
CA SER A 41 9.32 8.87 -0.64
C SER A 41 10.50 7.92 -0.48
N SER A 42 10.24 6.67 -0.13
CA SER A 42 11.27 5.65 0.04
C SER A 42 10.73 4.24 -0.18
N VAL A 43 11.60 3.35 -0.59
CA VAL A 43 11.34 1.91 -0.70
C VAL A 43 12.40 1.17 0.07
N SER A 44 11.99 0.24 0.92
CA SER A 44 12.88 -0.69 1.61
C SER A 44 12.58 -2.12 1.17
N GLN A 45 13.61 -2.94 1.08
CA GLN A 45 13.51 -4.35 0.78
C GLN A 45 13.99 -5.16 1.98
N TYR A 46 13.30 -6.25 2.27
CA TYR A 46 13.63 -7.18 3.35
C TYR A 46 13.92 -8.56 2.78
N ASP A 47 14.83 -9.29 3.42
CA ASP A 47 14.98 -10.72 3.19
C ASP A 47 13.78 -11.43 3.81
N ALA A 48 12.77 -11.71 3.00
CA ALA A 48 11.53 -12.32 3.47
C ALA A 48 11.45 -13.80 3.14
N SER A 49 11.08 -14.59 4.12
CA SER A 49 10.55 -15.92 3.89
C SER A 49 9.13 -15.83 3.32
N ALA A 50 8.63 -16.93 2.77
CA ALA A 50 7.29 -16.97 2.18
C ALA A 50 6.22 -16.49 3.18
N GLY A 51 5.40 -15.52 2.79
CA GLY A 51 4.32 -14.98 3.59
C GLY A 51 4.69 -13.81 4.50
N GLU A 52 5.92 -13.32 4.43
CA GLU A 52 6.39 -12.14 5.14
C GLU A 52 6.46 -10.91 4.24
N PHE A 53 6.65 -9.74 4.84
CA PHE A 53 6.87 -8.51 4.11
C PHE A 53 8.23 -8.55 3.39
N ALA A 54 8.21 -8.40 2.08
CA ALA A 54 9.41 -8.31 1.25
C ALA A 54 9.76 -6.86 0.90
N TYR A 55 8.76 -5.98 0.83
CA TYR A 55 8.94 -4.57 0.49
C TYR A 55 8.11 -3.68 1.40
N ARG A 56 8.65 -2.51 1.69
CA ARG A 56 7.94 -1.41 2.33
C ARG A 56 8.06 -0.17 1.43
N ALA A 57 6.94 0.49 1.17
CA ALA A 57 6.90 1.78 0.51
C ALA A 57 6.34 2.84 1.46
N ASP A 58 7.09 3.89 1.67
CA ASP A 58 6.64 5.08 2.40
C ASP A 58 6.22 6.14 1.40
N LEU A 59 5.00 6.65 1.53
CA LEU A 59 4.48 7.72 0.70
C LEU A 59 4.64 9.08 1.39
N ASP A 60 4.67 10.15 0.60
CA ASP A 60 4.76 11.52 1.10
C ASP A 60 3.52 12.00 1.89
N SER A 61 2.42 11.25 1.80
CA SER A 61 1.17 11.48 2.53
C SER A 61 1.10 10.76 3.89
N ASP A 62 2.24 10.31 4.42
CA ASP A 62 2.33 9.55 5.68
C ASP A 62 1.57 8.21 5.65
N ILE A 63 1.51 7.61 4.47
CA ILE A 63 0.96 6.27 4.26
C ILE A 63 2.12 5.31 4.06
N ILE A 64 2.05 4.16 4.73
CA ILE A 64 3.04 3.09 4.61
C ILE A 64 2.33 1.85 4.09
N LEU A 65 2.89 1.25 3.03
CA LEU A 65 2.41 -0.01 2.48
C LEU A 65 3.50 -1.07 2.59
N TYR A 66 3.07 -2.28 2.90
CA TYR A 66 3.91 -3.47 2.90
C TYR A 66 3.42 -4.45 1.85
N PHE A 67 4.36 -5.06 1.13
CA PHE A 67 4.10 -6.00 0.06
C PHE A 67 4.89 -7.28 0.27
N ASP A 68 4.35 -8.39 -0.25
CA ASP A 68 5.09 -9.65 -0.35
C ASP A 68 6.10 -9.61 -1.52
N ALA A 69 6.84 -10.71 -1.70
CA ALA A 69 7.85 -10.83 -2.76
C ALA A 69 7.27 -10.70 -4.18
N ASN A 70 5.99 -10.95 -4.38
CA ASN A 70 5.29 -10.83 -5.66
C ASN A 70 4.69 -9.44 -5.90
N GLY A 71 4.79 -8.55 -4.91
CA GLY A 71 4.19 -7.21 -4.98
C GLY A 71 2.73 -7.16 -4.55
N ARG A 72 2.19 -8.21 -3.95
CA ARG A 72 0.86 -8.23 -3.39
C ARG A 72 0.86 -7.46 -2.07
N TRP A 73 -0.08 -6.54 -1.89
CA TRP A 73 -0.15 -5.78 -0.64
C TRP A 73 -0.53 -6.69 0.55
N MET A 74 0.14 -6.47 1.66
CA MET A 74 -0.05 -7.22 2.91
C MET A 74 -0.57 -6.33 4.03
N GLN A 75 -0.16 -5.07 4.04
CA GLN A 75 -0.55 -4.12 5.07
C GLN A 75 -0.52 -2.70 4.53
N VAL A 76 -1.47 -1.90 4.98
CA VAL A 76 -1.52 -0.45 4.77
C VAL A 76 -1.75 0.23 6.10
N GLU A 77 -0.95 1.23 6.42
CA GLU A 77 -1.11 1.98 7.66
C GLU A 77 -0.91 3.48 7.46
N SER A 78 -1.64 4.26 8.23
CA SER A 78 -1.44 5.69 8.41
C SER A 78 -2.15 6.17 9.66
N PHE A 79 -1.51 7.08 10.40
CA PHE A 79 -2.12 7.72 11.56
C PHE A 79 -2.68 9.12 11.25
N SER A 80 -2.30 9.70 10.12
CA SER A 80 -2.67 11.07 9.75
C SER A 80 -3.50 11.19 8.48
N SER A 81 -3.44 10.19 7.60
CA SER A 81 -4.19 10.17 6.34
C SER A 81 -5.32 9.15 6.37
N ASP A 82 -6.40 9.45 5.66
CA ASP A 82 -7.51 8.52 5.48
C ASP A 82 -7.12 7.41 4.50
N ILE A 83 -7.09 6.16 4.98
CA ILE A 83 -6.81 4.96 4.18
C ILE A 83 -8.07 4.14 3.89
N SER A 84 -9.25 4.65 4.20
CA SER A 84 -10.51 3.93 4.01
C SER A 84 -10.81 3.58 2.55
N GLN A 85 -10.28 4.34 1.59
CA GLN A 85 -10.42 4.02 0.17
C GLN A 85 -9.80 2.67 -0.21
N PHE A 86 -8.87 2.17 0.59
CA PHE A 86 -8.24 0.87 0.37
C PHE A 86 -9.14 -0.31 0.77
N LEU A 87 -10.20 -0.04 1.54
CA LEU A 87 -11.14 -1.05 1.99
C LEU A 87 -12.15 -1.42 0.90
N PRO A 88 -12.48 -2.71 0.73
CA PRO A 88 -13.63 -3.11 -0.06
C PRO A 88 -14.93 -2.45 0.44
N ALA A 89 -15.86 -2.16 -0.46
CA ALA A 89 -17.12 -1.48 -0.10
C ALA A 89 -17.94 -2.27 0.94
N GLU A 90 -17.95 -3.59 0.81
CA GLU A 90 -18.65 -4.49 1.73
C GLU A 90 -18.04 -4.44 3.14
N VAL A 91 -16.72 -4.30 3.24
CA VAL A 91 -16.03 -4.16 4.53
C VAL A 91 -16.34 -2.81 5.17
N LYS A 92 -16.37 -1.72 4.39
CA LYS A 92 -16.77 -0.39 4.88
C LYS A 92 -18.16 -0.42 5.49
N THR A 93 -19.13 -1.02 4.79
CA THR A 93 -20.51 -1.18 5.28
C THR A 93 -20.54 -1.98 6.58
N SER A 94 -19.78 -3.07 6.66
CA SER A 94 -19.71 -3.90 7.84
C SER A 94 -19.07 -3.19 9.03
N ILE A 95 -18.05 -2.38 8.81
CA ILE A 95 -17.43 -1.52 9.83
C ILE A 95 -18.49 -0.57 10.44
N GLU A 96 -19.29 0.07 9.61
CA GLU A 96 -20.37 0.95 10.06
C GLU A 96 -21.44 0.21 10.87
N GLN A 97 -21.79 -0.99 10.45
CA GLN A 97 -22.72 -1.88 11.18
C GLN A 97 -22.21 -2.27 12.57
N GLN A 98 -20.90 -2.30 12.76
CA GLN A 98 -20.25 -2.54 14.05
C GLN A 98 -20.15 -1.26 14.91
N GLY A 99 -20.71 -0.14 14.47
CA GLY A 99 -20.66 1.13 15.17
C GLY A 99 -19.32 1.87 15.04
N CYS A 100 -18.47 1.45 14.11
CA CYS A 100 -17.18 2.08 13.82
C CYS A 100 -17.29 2.94 12.57
N ARG A 101 -16.27 3.76 12.32
CA ARG A 101 -16.19 4.62 11.14
C ARG A 101 -14.99 4.21 10.27
N PRO A 102 -15.18 3.99 8.97
CA PRO A 102 -14.06 3.66 8.07
C PRO A 102 -12.92 4.68 8.12
N GLN A 103 -13.24 5.97 8.31
CA GLN A 103 -12.24 7.04 8.40
C GLN A 103 -11.33 6.94 9.66
N ASN A 104 -11.74 6.18 10.66
CA ASN A 104 -10.96 5.96 11.88
C ASN A 104 -9.99 4.77 11.75
N VAL A 105 -9.97 4.09 10.61
CA VAL A 105 -9.05 2.98 10.34
C VAL A 105 -7.64 3.53 10.17
N VAL A 106 -6.70 2.98 10.94
CA VAL A 106 -5.28 3.35 10.88
C VAL A 106 -4.39 2.22 10.37
N ASN A 107 -4.89 1.00 10.33
CA ASN A 107 -4.15 -0.15 9.83
C ASN A 107 -5.10 -1.17 9.20
N ILE A 108 -4.73 -1.66 8.04
CA ILE A 108 -5.42 -2.74 7.31
C ILE A 108 -4.38 -3.82 7.05
N HIS A 109 -4.54 -4.96 7.68
CA HIS A 109 -3.62 -6.08 7.54
C HIS A 109 -4.32 -7.27 6.89
N ARG A 110 -3.76 -7.75 5.79
CA ARG A 110 -4.18 -9.00 5.13
C ARG A 110 -3.49 -10.18 5.81
N VAL A 111 -4.26 -11.06 6.40
CA VAL A 111 -3.76 -12.28 7.02
C VAL A 111 -3.57 -13.37 5.96
N ALA A 112 -2.73 -14.37 6.26
CA ALA A 112 -2.39 -15.45 5.32
C ALA A 112 -3.61 -16.23 4.80
N ASP A 113 -4.69 -16.32 5.58
CA ASP A 113 -5.95 -16.95 5.17
C ASP A 113 -6.83 -16.08 4.26
N GLY A 114 -6.39 -14.87 3.91
CA GLY A 114 -7.09 -13.91 3.06
C GLY A 114 -8.06 -12.99 3.79
N THR A 115 -8.24 -13.13 5.12
CA THR A 115 -9.05 -12.22 5.91
C THR A 115 -8.32 -10.91 6.20
N LEU A 116 -9.07 -9.89 6.59
CA LEU A 116 -8.55 -8.57 6.94
C LEU A 116 -8.67 -8.32 8.44
N VAL A 117 -7.58 -7.90 9.06
CA VAL A 117 -7.60 -7.33 10.41
C VAL A 117 -7.55 -5.82 10.28
N ILE A 118 -8.55 -5.16 10.81
CA ILE A 118 -8.73 -3.71 10.76
C ILE A 118 -8.49 -3.16 12.15
N ILE A 119 -7.57 -2.20 12.25
CA ILE A 119 -7.25 -1.52 13.50
C ILE A 119 -7.68 -0.06 13.39
N TYR A 120 -8.38 0.41 14.41
CA TYR A 120 -8.89 1.78 14.50
C TYR A 120 -7.99 2.65 15.38
N ASN A 121 -8.15 3.95 15.27
CA ASN A 121 -7.34 4.94 16.00
C ASN A 121 -7.49 4.88 17.54
N ASP A 122 -8.53 4.24 18.06
CA ASP A 122 -8.74 3.98 19.49
C ASP A 122 -8.10 2.66 19.98
N GLY A 123 -7.45 1.93 19.08
CA GLY A 123 -6.82 0.64 19.36
C GLY A 123 -7.74 -0.59 19.26
N LEU A 124 -9.05 -0.39 19.02
CA LEU A 124 -9.95 -1.49 18.74
C LEU A 124 -9.54 -2.19 17.43
N ALA A 125 -9.66 -3.50 17.38
CA ALA A 125 -9.36 -4.29 16.19
C ALA A 125 -10.51 -5.26 15.88
N HIS A 126 -10.89 -5.32 14.60
CA HIS A 126 -11.89 -6.22 14.07
C HIS A 126 -11.33 -7.08 12.94
N ARG A 127 -11.87 -8.27 12.78
CA ARG A 127 -11.55 -9.16 11.67
C ARG A 127 -12.75 -9.33 10.75
N PHE A 128 -12.49 -9.25 9.45
CA PHE A 128 -13.51 -9.39 8.40
C PHE A 128 -13.03 -10.34 7.30
N GLU A 129 -13.96 -11.05 6.68
CA GLU A 129 -13.73 -11.58 5.35
C GLU A 129 -13.78 -10.46 4.32
N THR A 130 -13.15 -10.65 3.16
CA THR A 130 -13.12 -9.63 2.10
C THR A 130 -14.50 -9.32 1.51
N ASN A 131 -15.47 -10.21 1.67
CA ASN A 131 -16.87 -10.00 1.31
C ASN A 131 -17.66 -9.16 2.34
N GLY A 132 -17.01 -8.70 3.40
CA GLY A 132 -17.63 -7.89 4.47
C GLY A 132 -18.17 -8.68 5.66
N ASN A 133 -18.05 -10.01 5.66
CA ASN A 133 -18.53 -10.80 6.78
C ASN A 133 -17.69 -10.53 8.04
N PHE A 134 -18.36 -10.08 9.12
CA PHE A 134 -17.69 -9.78 10.39
C PHE A 134 -17.36 -11.06 11.14
N MET A 135 -16.11 -11.22 11.53
CA MET A 135 -15.61 -12.43 12.19
C MET A 135 -15.35 -12.24 13.68
N GLY A 136 -15.46 -11.04 14.21
CA GLY A 136 -15.31 -10.74 15.63
C GLY A 136 -14.20 -9.72 15.94
N LYS A 137 -14.07 -9.43 17.24
CA LYS A 137 -13.01 -8.59 17.78
C LYS A 137 -11.71 -9.39 17.87
N VAL A 138 -10.61 -8.72 17.61
CA VAL A 138 -9.26 -9.27 17.76
C VAL A 138 -8.69 -8.78 19.09
N SER A 139 -8.26 -9.71 19.93
CA SER A 139 -7.51 -9.38 21.16
C SER A 139 -6.06 -9.04 20.78
N ARG A 140 -5.56 -7.97 21.37
CA ARG A 140 -4.20 -7.50 21.19
C ARG A 140 -3.38 -7.77 22.45
#